data_a28b3362bb6e901083a35fef2abdf51b
#
_entry.id   a28b3362bb6e901083a35fef2abdf51b
#
_cell.length_a   1.000
_cell.length_b   1.000
_cell.length_c   1.000
_cell.angle_alpha   90.00
_cell.angle_beta   90.00
_cell.angle_gamma   90.00
#
_symmetry.space_group_name_H-M   'P 1'
#
loop_
_entity.id
_entity.type
_entity.pdbx_description
1 polymer ?
#
loop_
_entity_poly.entity_id
_entity_poly.type
_entity_poly.pdbx_seq_one_letter_code
_entity_poly.pdbx_strand_id
1 'polypeptide(L)'
;IASAFEPGDHGSTFGGSNLAITAAKTVIDTVKSEGIAQNAAEVGAYLQERLASLEGVVAVRGLGLMVAADLAEGLDATQIAVDALGKGLLLNATGLHTLRFLPPLICTKYEVDTLVDRLKQLL
;
A
#
# COMPACT_ATOMS: atom_id res chain seq x y z
N ILE A 1 -7.83 16.66 20.82
CA ILE A 1 -8.49 15.67 19.93
C ILE A 1 -9.62 14.99 20.68
N ALA A 2 -9.40 14.46 21.93
CA ALA A 2 -10.44 13.78 22.70
C ALA A 2 -11.70 14.63 22.93
N SER A 3 -11.57 15.94 23.04
CA SER A 3 -12.71 16.88 23.20
C SER A 3 -13.59 17.04 21.96
N ALA A 4 -13.20 16.47 20.82
CA ALA A 4 -14.00 16.45 19.61
C ALA A 4 -15.03 15.31 19.58
N PHE A 5 -14.95 14.37 20.52
CA PHE A 5 -15.88 13.24 20.64
C PHE A 5 -16.93 13.52 21.69
N GLU A 6 -18.18 13.23 21.36
CA GLU A 6 -19.32 13.30 22.28
C GLU A 6 -19.83 11.88 22.61
N PRO A 7 -20.56 11.71 23.74
CA PRO A 7 -21.19 10.43 24.05
C PRO A 7 -22.12 9.99 22.92
N GLY A 8 -21.83 8.82 22.32
CA GLY A 8 -22.58 8.25 21.20
C GLY A 8 -21.85 8.26 19.86
N ASP A 9 -20.76 9.01 19.71
CA ASP A 9 -20.01 9.10 18.43
C ASP A 9 -19.32 7.80 18.09
N HIS A 10 -18.75 7.13 19.09
CA HIS A 10 -18.05 5.85 18.94
C HIS A 10 -18.41 4.86 20.02
N GLY A 11 -18.63 3.62 19.61
CA GLY A 11 -18.82 2.48 20.51
C GLY A 11 -18.27 1.21 19.90
N SER A 12 -17.74 0.32 20.73
CA SER A 12 -17.27 -1.00 20.33
C SER A 12 -17.42 -1.97 21.48
N THR A 13 -18.06 -3.12 21.24
CA THR A 13 -18.24 -4.16 22.26
C THR A 13 -16.90 -4.76 22.71
N PHE A 14 -15.95 -4.94 21.80
CA PHE A 14 -14.64 -5.55 22.08
C PHE A 14 -13.49 -4.54 22.09
N GLY A 15 -13.75 -3.28 21.73
CA GLY A 15 -12.77 -2.20 21.79
C GLY A 15 -12.38 -1.96 23.25
N GLY A 16 -11.09 -1.81 23.53
CA GLY A 16 -10.60 -1.62 24.89
C GLY A 16 -10.49 -2.89 25.72
N SER A 17 -10.77 -4.08 25.16
CA SER A 17 -10.48 -5.34 25.87
C SER A 17 -8.96 -5.50 26.06
N ASN A 18 -8.56 -6.22 27.13
CA ASN A 18 -7.14 -6.42 27.45
C ASN A 18 -6.36 -7.02 26.28
N LEU A 19 -6.96 -7.94 25.52
CA LEU A 19 -6.33 -8.53 24.33
C LEU A 19 -6.12 -7.48 23.23
N ALA A 20 -7.16 -6.70 22.91
CA ALA A 20 -7.07 -5.67 21.88
C ALA A 20 -6.06 -4.56 22.23
N ILE A 21 -6.04 -4.13 23.51
CA ILE A 21 -5.08 -3.13 23.99
C ILE A 21 -3.65 -3.66 23.94
N THR A 22 -3.43 -4.92 24.36
CA THR A 22 -2.10 -5.54 24.33
C THR A 22 -1.60 -5.66 22.89
N ALA A 23 -2.44 -6.11 21.96
CA ALA A 23 -2.10 -6.19 20.55
C ALA A 23 -1.78 -4.81 19.97
N ALA A 24 -2.62 -3.81 20.22
CA ALA A 24 -2.40 -2.44 19.75
C ALA A 24 -1.10 -1.84 20.30
N LYS A 25 -0.83 -2.03 21.60
CA LYS A 25 0.42 -1.58 22.23
C LYS A 25 1.64 -2.24 21.57
N THR A 26 1.60 -3.56 21.37
CA THR A 26 2.69 -4.31 20.73
C THR A 26 2.97 -3.77 19.33
N VAL A 27 1.92 -3.55 18.51
CA VAL A 27 2.08 -2.97 17.16
C VAL A 27 2.72 -1.58 17.21
N ILE A 28 2.24 -0.70 18.12
CA ILE A 28 2.78 0.66 18.23
C ILE A 28 4.25 0.63 18.68
N ASP A 29 4.58 -0.20 19.65
CA ASP A 29 5.96 -0.34 20.15
C ASP A 29 6.88 -0.88 19.04
N THR A 30 6.44 -1.88 18.28
CA THR A 30 7.18 -2.45 17.15
C THR A 30 7.40 -1.41 16.05
N VAL A 31 6.36 -0.68 15.66
CA VAL A 31 6.48 0.39 14.64
C VAL A 31 7.54 1.43 15.02
N LYS A 32 7.62 1.77 16.33
CA LYS A 32 8.61 2.74 16.84
C LYS A 32 10.01 2.14 16.94
N SER A 33 10.13 0.95 17.54
CA SER A 33 11.44 0.35 17.83
C SER A 33 12.18 -0.14 16.58
N GLU A 34 11.45 -0.57 15.56
CA GLU A 34 12.01 -1.10 14.31
C GLU A 34 12.09 -0.06 13.19
N GLY A 35 11.72 1.20 13.44
CA GLY A 35 11.78 2.27 12.45
C GLY A 35 10.87 2.05 11.23
N ILE A 36 9.76 1.34 11.40
CA ILE A 36 8.87 0.91 10.30
C ILE A 36 8.33 2.11 9.51
N ALA A 37 8.04 3.23 10.18
CA ALA A 37 7.59 4.44 9.49
C ALA A 37 8.67 5.03 8.56
N GLN A 38 9.94 4.97 8.98
CA GLN A 38 11.07 5.40 8.16
C GLN A 38 11.24 4.46 6.96
N ASN A 39 11.21 3.14 7.18
CA ASN A 39 11.24 2.15 6.09
C ASN A 39 10.12 2.41 5.07
N ALA A 40 8.89 2.64 5.54
CA ALA A 40 7.76 2.92 4.65
C ALA A 40 7.98 4.19 3.81
N ALA A 41 8.60 5.24 4.36
CA ALA A 41 8.92 6.45 3.62
C ALA A 41 10.00 6.20 2.55
N GLU A 42 11.10 5.52 2.91
CA GLU A 42 12.23 5.27 2.02
C GLU A 42 11.87 4.27 0.89
N VAL A 43 11.26 3.14 1.25
CA VAL A 43 10.86 2.12 0.27
C VAL A 43 9.68 2.60 -0.55
N GLY A 44 8.80 3.42 0.02
CA GLY A 44 7.70 4.04 -0.71
C GLY A 44 8.18 5.04 -1.78
N ALA A 45 9.18 5.87 -1.48
CA ALA A 45 9.81 6.74 -2.46
C ALA A 45 10.46 5.92 -3.59
N TYR A 46 11.16 4.85 -3.24
CA TYR A 46 11.74 3.93 -4.21
C TYR A 46 10.67 3.27 -5.10
N LEU A 47 9.57 2.81 -4.51
CA LEU A 47 8.44 2.22 -5.26
C LEU A 47 7.86 3.23 -6.27
N GLN A 48 7.68 4.49 -5.87
CA GLN A 48 7.17 5.52 -6.76
C GLN A 48 8.11 5.79 -7.93
N GLU A 49 9.42 5.88 -7.67
CA GLU A 49 10.45 6.05 -8.71
C GLU A 49 10.43 4.88 -9.71
N ARG A 50 10.40 3.64 -9.21
CA ARG A 50 10.39 2.44 -10.03
C ARG A 50 9.13 2.33 -10.89
N LEU A 51 7.95 2.62 -10.32
CA LEU A 51 6.69 2.63 -11.07
C LEU A 51 6.67 3.72 -12.13
N ALA A 52 7.16 4.91 -11.84
CA ALA A 52 7.22 6.02 -12.80
C ALA A 52 8.15 5.75 -13.98
N SER A 53 9.08 4.80 -13.85
CA SER A 53 9.99 4.40 -14.94
C SER A 53 9.38 3.38 -15.90
N LEU A 54 8.19 2.84 -15.62
CA LEU A 54 7.53 1.84 -16.46
C LEU A 54 6.84 2.51 -17.66
N GLU A 55 7.05 1.95 -18.83
CA GLU A 55 6.24 2.29 -20.00
C GLU A 55 4.77 1.90 -19.75
N GLY A 56 3.85 2.78 -20.10
CA GLY A 56 2.43 2.61 -19.81
C GLY A 56 1.97 3.21 -18.47
N VAL A 57 2.87 3.69 -17.61
CA VAL A 57 2.54 4.47 -16.41
C VAL A 57 2.68 5.96 -16.74
N VAL A 58 1.61 6.74 -16.54
CA VAL A 58 1.56 8.17 -16.89
C VAL A 58 1.69 9.08 -15.67
N ALA A 59 1.31 8.61 -14.49
CA ALA A 59 1.46 9.33 -13.24
C ALA A 59 1.57 8.39 -12.05
N VAL A 60 2.32 8.80 -11.03
CA VAL A 60 2.43 8.08 -9.76
C VAL A 60 2.25 9.06 -8.63
N ARG A 61 1.48 8.67 -7.60
CA ARG A 61 1.24 9.46 -6.39
C ARG A 61 1.10 8.57 -5.16
N GLY A 62 1.42 9.10 -4.01
CA GLY A 62 1.29 8.34 -2.76
C GLY A 62 2.03 8.97 -1.60
N LEU A 63 1.87 8.33 -0.43
CA LEU A 63 2.61 8.64 0.78
C LEU A 63 3.10 7.33 1.40
N GLY A 64 4.40 7.23 1.65
CA GLY A 64 5.00 5.98 2.10
C GLY A 64 4.68 4.85 1.12
N LEU A 65 4.26 3.71 1.64
CA LEU A 65 3.90 2.52 0.85
C LEU A 65 2.42 2.49 0.39
N MET A 66 1.66 3.55 0.59
CA MET A 66 0.35 3.72 -0.05
C MET A 66 0.55 4.47 -1.36
N VAL A 67 0.60 3.77 -2.48
CA VAL A 67 0.96 4.32 -3.79
C VAL A 67 -0.11 3.96 -4.82
N ALA A 68 -0.40 4.89 -5.72
CA ALA A 68 -1.22 4.68 -6.90
C ALA A 68 -0.45 5.03 -8.16
N ALA A 69 -0.63 4.22 -9.20
CA ALA A 69 -0.10 4.49 -10.53
C ALA A 69 -1.26 4.59 -11.53
N ASP A 70 -1.31 5.69 -12.25
CA ASP A 70 -2.25 5.87 -13.35
C ASP A 70 -1.62 5.34 -14.64
N LEU A 71 -2.39 4.57 -15.39
CA LEU A 71 -1.99 3.91 -16.62
C LEU A 71 -2.38 4.73 -17.84
N ALA A 72 -1.63 4.56 -18.92
CA ALA A 72 -1.94 5.18 -20.20
C ALA A 72 -3.29 4.73 -20.75
N GLU A 73 -3.90 5.56 -21.59
CA GLU A 73 -5.11 5.24 -22.31
C GLU A 73 -4.93 3.95 -23.13
N GLY A 74 -5.93 3.05 -23.05
CA GLY A 74 -5.88 1.72 -23.68
C GLY A 74 -5.45 0.59 -22.74
N LEU A 75 -4.89 0.89 -21.58
CA LEU A 75 -4.59 -0.12 -20.54
C LEU A 75 -5.75 -0.21 -19.54
N ASP A 76 -6.24 -1.42 -19.29
CA ASP A 76 -7.31 -1.71 -18.32
C ASP A 76 -6.70 -2.22 -17.01
N ALA A 77 -6.71 -1.38 -15.98
CA ALA A 77 -6.18 -1.73 -14.67
C ALA A 77 -6.88 -2.93 -14.02
N THR A 78 -8.17 -3.14 -14.31
CA THR A 78 -8.92 -4.28 -13.79
C THR A 78 -8.44 -5.58 -14.44
N GLN A 79 -8.27 -5.59 -15.77
CA GLN A 79 -7.74 -6.75 -16.47
C GLN A 79 -6.30 -7.05 -16.03
N ILE A 80 -5.45 -6.02 -15.94
CA ILE A 80 -4.07 -6.16 -15.46
C ILE A 80 -4.03 -6.75 -14.04
N ALA A 81 -4.92 -6.32 -13.13
CA ALA A 81 -4.99 -6.88 -11.80
C ALA A 81 -5.38 -8.37 -11.79
N VAL A 82 -6.26 -8.79 -12.71
CA VAL A 82 -6.61 -10.21 -12.90
C VAL A 82 -5.41 -11.01 -13.44
N ASP A 83 -4.76 -10.51 -14.48
CA ASP A 83 -3.62 -11.20 -15.12
C ASP A 83 -2.40 -11.28 -14.19
N ALA A 84 -2.26 -10.29 -13.29
CA ALA A 84 -1.23 -10.25 -12.24
C ALA A 84 -1.27 -11.46 -11.29
N LEU A 85 -2.45 -12.04 -11.05
CA LEU A 85 -2.58 -13.27 -10.25
C LEU A 85 -1.77 -14.42 -10.86
N GLY A 86 -1.79 -14.57 -12.19
CA GLY A 86 -0.99 -15.56 -12.91
C GLY A 86 0.53 -15.32 -12.82
N LYS A 87 0.94 -14.11 -12.46
CA LYS A 87 2.34 -13.73 -12.20
C LYS A 87 2.70 -13.76 -10.70
N GLY A 88 1.79 -14.20 -9.84
CA GLY A 88 1.98 -14.22 -8.39
C GLY A 88 1.98 -12.82 -7.76
N LEU A 89 1.25 -11.87 -8.35
CA LEU A 89 1.01 -10.55 -7.80
C LEU A 89 -0.47 -10.40 -7.42
N LEU A 90 -0.72 -9.88 -6.23
CA LEU A 90 -2.04 -9.46 -5.79
C LEU A 90 -2.12 -7.94 -5.87
N LEU A 91 -2.77 -7.43 -6.91
CA LEU A 91 -2.94 -6.01 -7.17
C LEU A 91 -4.38 -5.58 -6.98
N ASN A 92 -4.59 -4.29 -6.79
CA ASN A 92 -5.92 -3.70 -6.68
C ASN A 92 -6.08 -2.57 -7.72
N ALA A 93 -7.11 -2.67 -8.55
CA ALA A 93 -7.57 -1.61 -9.42
C ALA A 93 -8.57 -0.72 -8.67
N THR A 94 -8.40 0.61 -8.74
CA THR A 94 -9.31 1.60 -8.14
C THR A 94 -10.06 2.42 -9.19
N GLY A 95 -10.26 1.85 -10.35
CA GLY A 95 -10.90 2.43 -11.53
C GLY A 95 -10.31 1.80 -12.77
N LEU A 96 -10.72 2.29 -13.93
CA LEU A 96 -10.34 1.70 -15.21
C LEU A 96 -8.83 1.83 -15.50
N HIS A 97 -8.21 2.91 -15.03
CA HIS A 97 -6.81 3.24 -15.38
C HIS A 97 -5.90 3.42 -14.16
N THR A 98 -6.30 2.99 -12.94
CA THR A 98 -5.48 3.20 -11.76
C THR A 98 -5.23 1.90 -11.01
N LEU A 99 -3.97 1.54 -10.85
CA LEU A 99 -3.52 0.49 -9.93
C LEU A 99 -3.13 1.10 -8.59
N ARG A 100 -3.54 0.45 -7.50
CA ARG A 100 -3.17 0.81 -6.13
C ARG A 100 -2.29 -0.26 -5.50
N PHE A 101 -1.23 0.18 -4.84
CA PHE A 101 -0.25 -0.65 -4.16
C PHE A 101 -0.28 -0.36 -2.66
N LEU A 102 -0.44 -1.41 -1.86
CA LEU A 102 -0.46 -1.38 -0.40
C LEU A 102 0.33 -2.57 0.16
N PRO A 103 1.64 -2.65 -0.10
CA PRO A 103 2.44 -3.72 0.47
C PRO A 103 2.56 -3.56 1.99
N PRO A 104 2.97 -4.61 2.72
CA PRO A 104 3.29 -4.51 4.14
C PRO A 104 4.32 -3.42 4.41
N LEU A 105 4.21 -2.73 5.56
CA LEU A 105 5.13 -1.63 5.91
C LEU A 105 6.60 -2.06 6.09
N ILE A 106 6.83 -3.37 6.23
CA ILE A 106 8.16 -4.00 6.28
C ILE A 106 8.70 -4.43 4.91
N CYS A 107 8.00 -4.05 3.83
CA CYS A 107 8.43 -4.31 2.45
C CYS A 107 9.83 -3.78 2.20
N THR A 108 10.62 -4.52 1.44
CA THR A 108 11.99 -4.17 1.08
C THR A 108 12.09 -3.73 -0.39
N LYS A 109 13.22 -3.12 -0.77
CA LYS A 109 13.49 -2.77 -2.17
C LYS A 109 13.52 -4.00 -3.09
N TYR A 110 13.96 -5.14 -2.59
CA TYR A 110 13.97 -6.41 -3.35
C TYR A 110 12.56 -6.85 -3.77
N GLU A 111 11.59 -6.70 -2.85
CA GLU A 111 10.19 -7.02 -3.14
C GLU A 111 9.56 -6.01 -4.10
N VAL A 112 9.96 -4.74 -4.01
CA VAL A 112 9.58 -3.71 -4.98
C VAL A 112 10.13 -4.04 -6.37
N ASP A 113 11.40 -4.44 -6.50
CA ASP A 113 11.99 -4.84 -7.78
C ASP A 113 11.26 -6.06 -8.36
N THR A 114 10.96 -7.06 -7.53
CA THR A 114 10.19 -8.23 -7.94
C THR A 114 8.80 -7.85 -8.46
N LEU A 115 8.10 -6.93 -7.78
CA LEU A 115 6.81 -6.40 -8.21
C LEU A 115 6.93 -5.74 -9.59
N VAL A 116 7.88 -4.80 -9.73
CA VAL A 116 8.06 -3.99 -10.95
C VAL A 116 8.43 -4.87 -12.14
N ASP A 117 9.35 -5.83 -11.97
CA ASP A 117 9.77 -6.74 -13.03
C ASP A 117 8.62 -7.62 -13.55
N ARG A 118 7.72 -8.04 -12.67
CA ARG A 118 6.52 -8.81 -13.05
C ARG A 118 5.45 -7.92 -13.67
N LEU A 119 5.22 -6.73 -13.12
CA LEU A 119 4.23 -5.77 -13.62
C LEU A 119 4.59 -5.31 -15.04
N LYS A 120 5.87 -5.07 -15.32
CA LYS A 120 6.37 -4.70 -16.65
C LYS A 120 5.97 -5.68 -17.77
N GLN A 121 5.68 -6.94 -17.43
CA GLN A 121 5.25 -7.96 -18.40
C GLN A 121 3.74 -7.90 -18.70
N LEU A 122 3.02 -7.03 -18.00
CA LEU A 122 1.56 -6.90 -18.09
C LEU A 122 1.14 -5.55 -18.66
N LEU A 123 2.06 -4.57 -18.71
CA LEU A 123 1.89 -3.26 -19.34
C LEU A 123 2.37 -3.28 -20.79
#